data_1b9775d4878ec80e1e346d5f99dec821
#
_entry.id   1b9775d4878ec80e1e346d5f99dec821
#
_cell.length_a   1.000
_cell.length_b   1.000
_cell.length_c   1.000
_cell.angle_alpha   90.00
_cell.angle_beta   90.00
_cell.angle_gamma   90.00
#
_symmetry.space_group_name_H-M   'P 1'
#
loop_
_entity.id
_entity.type
_entity.pdbx_description
1 polymer ?
#
loop_
_entity_poly.entity_id
_entity_poly.type
_entity_poly.pdbx_seq_one_letter_code
_entity_poly.pdbx_strand_id
1 'polypeptide(L)'
;MALEIKTEGNVLKVAVEGRLVAAVVPEMRDELLGLGEDGMNVLFDLGKMVHIDSSGLGFLVQVLQKVKAGGGRVVLAALQPGPKIVFDITKVSRVFEIVPTVADAKF
;
A
#
# COMPACT_ATOMS: atom_id res chain seq x y z
N MET A 1 -4.78 -14.36 1.59
CA MET A 1 -3.83 -13.25 1.34
C MET A 1 -2.56 -13.50 2.13
N ALA A 2 -1.42 -13.18 1.56
CA ALA A 2 -0.15 -13.19 2.27
C ALA A 2 0.39 -11.77 2.36
N LEU A 3 1.00 -11.45 3.50
CA LEU A 3 1.59 -10.15 3.78
C LEU A 3 3.03 -10.37 4.23
N GLU A 4 3.96 -9.70 3.57
CA GLU A 4 5.36 -9.72 3.94
C GLU A 4 5.83 -8.29 4.21
N ILE A 5 6.40 -8.08 5.40
CA ILE A 5 6.83 -6.74 5.84
C ILE A 5 8.33 -6.79 6.14
N LYS A 6 9.08 -5.86 5.54
CA LYS A 6 10.50 -5.69 5.77
C LYS A 6 10.81 -4.23 6.04
N THR A 7 11.73 -3.97 6.96
CA THR A 7 12.18 -2.60 7.24
C THR A 7 13.59 -2.41 6.71
N GLU A 8 13.78 -1.36 5.90
CA GLU A 8 15.09 -0.97 5.40
C GLU A 8 15.30 0.53 5.67
N GLY A 9 16.12 0.86 6.66
CA GLY A 9 16.30 2.25 7.07
C GLY A 9 14.99 2.86 7.55
N ASN A 10 14.56 3.96 6.92
CA ASN A 10 13.29 4.60 7.22
C ASN A 10 12.17 4.20 6.23
N VAL A 11 12.35 3.10 5.50
CA VAL A 11 11.36 2.59 4.57
C VAL A 11 10.80 1.26 5.05
N LEU A 12 9.48 1.20 5.17
CA LEU A 12 8.74 -0.02 5.46
C LEU A 12 8.27 -0.59 4.12
N LYS A 13 8.80 -1.76 3.74
CA LYS A 13 8.39 -2.45 2.51
C LYS A 13 7.32 -3.46 2.83
N VAL A 14 6.16 -3.34 2.19
CA VAL A 14 5.00 -4.19 2.42
C VAL A 14 4.60 -4.85 1.11
N ALA A 15 4.81 -6.15 0.99
CA ALA A 15 4.36 -6.93 -0.14
C ALA A 15 3.00 -7.56 0.18
N VAL A 16 2.01 -7.31 -0.67
CA VAL A 16 0.66 -7.85 -0.54
C VAL A 16 0.44 -8.88 -1.64
N GLU A 17 0.10 -10.11 -1.26
CA GLU A 17 -0.16 -11.18 -2.20
C GLU A 17 -1.60 -11.66 -2.06
N GLY A 18 -2.31 -11.81 -3.19
CA GLY A 18 -3.67 -12.30 -3.22
C GLY A 18 -4.71 -11.19 -3.27
N ARG A 19 -5.72 -11.27 -2.40
CA ARG A 19 -6.89 -10.39 -2.44
C ARG A 19 -6.91 -9.44 -1.24
N LEU A 20 -6.89 -8.16 -1.51
CA LEU A 20 -7.01 -7.12 -0.47
C LEU A 20 -8.48 -6.68 -0.39
N VAL A 21 -9.24 -7.40 0.41
CA VAL A 21 -10.70 -7.22 0.52
C VAL A 21 -11.12 -7.06 1.99
N ALA A 22 -12.39 -6.70 2.21
CA ALA A 22 -12.91 -6.40 3.54
C ALA A 22 -12.56 -7.45 4.59
N ALA A 23 -12.61 -8.74 4.23
CA ALA A 23 -12.34 -9.84 5.17
C ALA A 23 -10.93 -9.83 5.74
N VAL A 24 -9.94 -9.29 5.01
CA VAL A 24 -8.54 -9.30 5.44
C VAL A 24 -8.03 -7.96 5.97
N VAL A 25 -8.79 -6.88 5.75
CA VAL A 25 -8.38 -5.53 6.17
C VAL A 25 -8.12 -5.42 7.69
N PRO A 26 -8.94 -5.97 8.59
CA PRO A 26 -8.65 -5.87 10.03
C PRO A 26 -7.30 -6.46 10.41
N GLU A 27 -6.93 -7.61 9.84
CA GLU A 27 -5.65 -8.26 10.09
C GLU A 27 -4.48 -7.40 9.60
N MET A 28 -4.58 -6.86 8.39
CA MET A 28 -3.56 -5.95 7.86
C MET A 28 -3.42 -4.68 8.69
N ARG A 29 -4.55 -4.14 9.13
CA ARG A 29 -4.53 -2.93 9.96
C ARG A 29 -3.77 -3.17 11.25
N ASP A 30 -4.01 -4.29 11.91
CA ASP A 30 -3.32 -4.63 13.16
C ASP A 30 -1.81 -4.77 12.94
N GLU A 31 -1.40 -5.40 11.84
CA GLU A 31 0.02 -5.58 11.53
C GLU A 31 0.72 -4.28 11.14
N LEU A 32 0.09 -3.44 10.32
CA LEU A 32 0.74 -2.27 9.73
C LEU A 32 0.67 -1.03 10.61
N LEU A 33 -0.47 -0.76 11.24
CA LEU A 33 -0.62 0.48 12.00
C LEU A 33 0.19 0.49 13.29
N GLY A 34 0.61 -0.68 13.78
CA GLY A 34 1.49 -0.79 14.93
C GLY A 34 2.97 -0.60 14.62
N LEU A 35 3.35 -0.62 13.34
CA LEU A 35 4.76 -0.58 12.92
C LEU A 35 5.22 0.82 12.48
N GLY A 36 4.29 1.73 12.21
CA GLY A 36 4.61 3.05 11.68
C GLY A 36 5.10 4.00 12.74
N GLU A 37 6.34 4.48 12.61
CA GLU A 37 6.86 5.60 13.40
C GLU A 37 6.80 6.87 12.54
N ASP A 38 6.82 8.03 13.21
CA ASP A 38 6.85 9.30 12.50
C ASP A 38 8.10 9.39 11.60
N GLY A 39 7.91 9.89 10.39
CA GLY A 39 8.98 10.01 9.41
C GLY A 39 9.24 8.77 8.56
N MET A 40 8.58 7.64 8.87
CA MET A 40 8.70 6.43 8.04
C MET A 40 8.02 6.60 6.70
N ASN A 41 8.69 6.11 5.66
CA ASN A 41 8.11 5.95 4.33
C ASN A 41 7.59 4.52 4.18
N VAL A 42 6.57 4.33 3.34
CA VAL A 42 6.01 3.00 3.07
C VAL A 42 6.01 2.73 1.58
N LEU A 43 6.57 1.60 1.20
CA LEU A 43 6.52 1.09 -0.16
C LEU A 43 5.64 -0.16 -0.18
N PHE A 44 4.52 -0.09 -0.91
CA PHE A 44 3.71 -1.27 -1.16
C PHE A 44 4.13 -1.93 -2.46
N ASP A 45 4.55 -3.19 -2.38
CA ASP A 45 4.76 -4.04 -3.55
C ASP A 45 3.46 -4.78 -3.83
N LEU A 46 2.77 -4.38 -4.87
CA LEU A 46 1.46 -4.91 -5.26
C LEU A 46 1.54 -5.87 -6.45
N GLY A 47 2.75 -6.32 -6.77
CA GLY A 47 2.98 -7.20 -7.93
C GLY A 47 2.27 -8.54 -7.87
N LYS A 48 1.88 -9.00 -6.69
CA LYS A 48 1.13 -10.25 -6.51
C LYS A 48 -0.27 -10.03 -5.95
N MET A 49 -0.72 -8.79 -5.86
CA MET A 49 -2.10 -8.49 -5.47
C MET A 49 -2.99 -8.61 -6.71
N VAL A 50 -3.91 -9.58 -6.68
CA VAL A 50 -4.74 -9.91 -7.85
C VAL A 50 -6.11 -9.26 -7.82
N HIS A 51 -6.57 -8.78 -6.65
CA HIS A 51 -7.88 -8.17 -6.49
C HIS A 51 -7.88 -7.19 -5.33
N ILE A 52 -8.66 -6.12 -5.45
CA ILE A 52 -8.88 -5.15 -4.38
C ILE A 52 -10.33 -4.67 -4.45
N ASP A 53 -10.96 -4.50 -3.28
CA ASP A 53 -12.29 -3.90 -3.19
C ASP A 53 -12.23 -2.51 -2.53
N SER A 54 -13.40 -1.89 -2.32
CA SER A 54 -13.49 -0.57 -1.72
C SER A 54 -12.92 -0.52 -0.29
N SER A 55 -13.03 -1.61 0.46
CA SER A 55 -12.47 -1.70 1.81
C SER A 55 -10.94 -1.72 1.77
N GLY A 56 -10.37 -2.45 0.81
CA GLY A 56 -8.92 -2.47 0.59
C GLY A 56 -8.39 -1.10 0.17
N LEU A 57 -9.08 -0.45 -0.76
CA LEU A 57 -8.73 0.92 -1.17
C LEU A 57 -8.78 1.88 0.01
N GLY A 58 -9.86 1.82 0.80
CA GLY A 58 -10.00 2.67 1.98
C GLY A 58 -8.88 2.47 2.99
N PHE A 59 -8.45 1.22 3.17
CA PHE A 59 -7.33 0.91 4.04
C PHE A 59 -6.03 1.54 3.53
N LEU A 60 -5.72 1.42 2.23
CA LEU A 60 -4.53 2.05 1.66
C LEU A 60 -4.56 3.57 1.82
N VAL A 61 -5.73 4.19 1.66
CA VAL A 61 -5.89 5.63 1.88
C VAL A 61 -5.64 6.00 3.34
N GLN A 62 -6.12 5.18 4.29
CA GLN A 62 -5.84 5.41 5.72
C GLN A 62 -4.34 5.36 6.02
N VAL A 63 -3.63 4.40 5.44
CA VAL A 63 -2.16 4.31 5.58
C VAL A 63 -1.50 5.57 5.02
N LEU A 64 -1.92 6.01 3.84
CA LEU A 64 -1.40 7.21 3.21
C LEU A 64 -1.56 8.44 4.11
N GLN A 65 -2.76 8.62 4.68
CA GLN A 65 -3.04 9.75 5.55
C GLN A 65 -2.19 9.72 6.82
N LYS A 66 -2.05 8.56 7.43
CA LYS A 66 -1.23 8.39 8.64
C LYS A 66 0.25 8.67 8.37
N VAL A 67 0.77 8.11 7.28
CA VAL A 67 2.19 8.30 6.93
C VAL A 67 2.49 9.75 6.59
N LYS A 68 1.62 10.41 5.83
CA LYS A 68 1.76 11.84 5.51
C LYS A 68 1.72 12.71 6.76
N ALA A 69 0.84 12.41 7.69
CA ALA A 69 0.75 13.16 8.96
C ALA A 69 2.04 13.08 9.76
N GLY A 70 2.76 11.97 9.65
CA GLY A 70 4.08 11.80 10.28
C GLY A 70 5.25 12.32 9.46
N GLY A 71 5.00 12.93 8.28
CA GLY A 71 6.04 13.50 7.43
C GLY A 71 6.63 12.52 6.41
N GLY A 72 6.09 11.32 6.28
CA GLY A 72 6.57 10.31 5.34
C GLY A 72 5.81 10.32 4.01
N ARG A 73 6.18 9.36 3.15
CA ARG A 73 5.57 9.15 1.83
C ARG A 73 5.15 7.71 1.67
N VAL A 74 4.10 7.50 0.87
CA VAL A 74 3.65 6.17 0.46
C VAL A 74 3.80 6.05 -1.05
N VAL A 75 4.43 4.97 -1.51
CA VAL A 75 4.56 4.66 -2.93
C VAL A 75 3.96 3.28 -3.18
N LEU A 76 3.15 3.16 -4.22
CA LEU A 76 2.58 1.89 -4.69
C LEU A 76 3.37 1.45 -5.93
N ALA A 77 3.86 0.20 -5.92
CA ALA A 77 4.67 -0.32 -7.01
C ALA A 77 4.08 -1.58 -7.62
N ALA A 78 4.29 -1.78 -8.91
CA ALA A 78 3.96 -3.00 -9.64
C ALA A 78 2.45 -3.34 -9.64
N LEU A 79 1.60 -2.32 -9.63
CA LEU A 79 0.14 -2.51 -9.63
C LEU A 79 -0.30 -3.30 -10.87
N GLN A 80 -1.00 -4.42 -10.65
CA GLN A 80 -1.48 -5.28 -11.73
C GLN A 80 -2.63 -4.63 -12.51
N PRO A 81 -2.84 -5.02 -13.79
CA PRO A 81 -3.89 -4.41 -14.63
C PRO A 81 -5.30 -4.48 -14.03
N GLY A 82 -5.67 -5.60 -13.41
CA GLY A 82 -7.00 -5.77 -12.80
C GLY A 82 -7.25 -4.77 -11.67
N PRO A 83 -6.44 -4.77 -10.61
CA PRO A 83 -6.56 -3.77 -9.54
C PRO A 83 -6.39 -2.33 -10.04
N LYS A 84 -5.56 -2.10 -11.05
CA LYS A 84 -5.37 -0.75 -11.62
C LYS A 84 -6.67 -0.17 -12.15
N ILE A 85 -7.53 -0.99 -12.74
CA ILE A 85 -8.84 -0.54 -13.22
C ILE A 85 -9.65 0.06 -12.06
N VAL A 86 -9.65 -0.59 -10.90
CA VAL A 86 -10.38 -0.11 -9.73
C VAL A 86 -9.80 1.23 -9.25
N PHE A 87 -8.47 1.35 -9.22
CA PHE A 87 -7.80 2.61 -8.84
C PHE A 87 -8.17 3.75 -9.79
N ASP A 88 -8.23 3.47 -11.10
CA ASP A 88 -8.53 4.49 -12.10
C ASP A 88 -10.01 4.91 -12.07
N ILE A 89 -10.93 3.95 -11.96
CA ILE A 89 -12.37 4.23 -11.91
C ILE A 89 -12.73 5.05 -10.68
N THR A 90 -12.15 4.73 -9.53
CA THR A 90 -12.41 5.46 -8.28
C THR A 90 -11.60 6.73 -8.15
N LYS A 91 -10.69 7.00 -9.11
CA LYS A 91 -9.77 8.14 -9.12
C LYS A 91 -8.78 8.15 -7.94
N VAL A 92 -8.68 7.06 -7.22
CA VAL A 92 -7.71 6.89 -6.13
C VAL A 92 -6.28 6.94 -6.67
N SER A 93 -6.07 6.57 -7.94
CA SER A 93 -4.76 6.69 -8.59
C SER A 93 -4.21 8.13 -8.56
N ARG A 94 -5.06 9.14 -8.40
CA ARG A 94 -4.64 10.55 -8.38
C ARG A 94 -4.04 10.98 -7.03
N VAL A 95 -4.32 10.22 -5.96
CA VAL A 95 -3.83 10.58 -4.63
C VAL A 95 -2.59 9.81 -4.21
N PHE A 96 -2.23 8.76 -4.94
CA PHE A 96 -1.06 7.95 -4.67
C PHE A 96 0.09 8.22 -5.64
N GLU A 97 1.31 8.08 -5.16
CA GLU A 97 2.48 7.94 -6.03
C GLU A 97 2.54 6.49 -6.49
N ILE A 98 2.41 6.26 -7.79
CA ILE A 98 2.37 4.92 -8.37
C ILE A 98 3.53 4.79 -9.36
N VAL A 99 4.34 3.73 -9.20
CA VAL A 99 5.48 3.45 -10.06
C VAL A 99 5.37 2.06 -10.68
N PRO A 100 5.97 1.83 -11.87
CA PRO A 100 5.84 0.55 -12.57
C PRO A 100 6.45 -0.64 -11.84
N THR A 101 7.59 -0.44 -11.17
CA THR A 101 8.30 -1.50 -10.45
C THR A 101 8.79 -1.03 -9.09
N VAL A 102 9.10 -1.99 -8.22
CA VAL A 102 9.69 -1.68 -6.91
C VAL A 102 11.01 -0.90 -7.05
N ALA A 103 11.81 -1.23 -8.07
CA ALA A 103 13.08 -0.55 -8.31
C ALA A 103 12.92 0.93 -8.66
N ASP A 104 11.77 1.33 -9.17
CA ASP A 104 11.48 2.73 -9.52
C ASP A 104 11.12 3.60 -8.33
N ALA A 105 10.84 3.01 -7.17
CA ALA A 105 10.48 3.76 -5.97
C ALA A 105 11.71 4.47 -5.40
N LYS A 106 11.60 5.79 -5.24
CA LYS A 106 12.66 6.64 -4.68
C LYS A 106 12.11 7.43 -3.49
N PHE A 107 12.86 7.45 -2.43
CA PHE A 107 12.48 8.17 -1.20
C PHE A 107 13.48 9.22 -0.79
#